data_03c0a35f0fc6e1707e6f0abd5c079c79
#
_entry.id   03c0a35f0fc6e1707e6f0abd5c079c79
#
_cell.length_a   1.000
_cell.length_b   1.000
_cell.length_c   1.000
_cell.angle_alpha   90.00
_cell.angle_beta   90.00
_cell.angle_gamma   90.00
#
_symmetry.space_group_name_H-M   'P 1'
#
loop_
_entity.id
_entity.type
_entity.pdbx_description
1 polymer ?
#
loop_
_entity_poly.entity_id
_entity_poly.type
_entity_poly.pdbx_seq_one_letter_code
_entity_poly.pdbx_strand_id
1 'polypeptide(L)'
;IVGISGGRDSCYGLHLIVNELKLEPITYTYDWGMVTDLGRRNISRMCSKLGVENIIVAADIGLKRRNINKNLRAWLRSPHLGMVSILTAGDKHFFKHVETIKRQTGISLNLWGINPLEVTHFKSGFLGIKPDFEEKLVYSNGAIKQMRYQLLRLCAMSKSLGYFNTSIWDTLSGEYYRSFTQKSDYFHIFDYWRWDEADIDKTLRLYDWEMAPDTHTTWRIGDGTAAFYNYIYYTVAGFTEHDTFRSNQIREGDINREEALRLVADENRPRYPNIKWYLDAVGMDYEEVIKTVNKIKPIY
;
A
#
# COMPACT_ATOMS: atom_id res chain seq x y z
N ILE A 1 -7.75 -9.49 -16.35
CA ILE A 1 -6.64 -8.57 -16.00
C ILE A 1 -6.24 -8.84 -14.58
N VAL A 2 -4.93 -8.89 -14.29
CA VAL A 2 -4.39 -9.12 -12.96
C VAL A 2 -3.52 -7.94 -12.53
N GLY A 3 -3.85 -7.32 -11.39
CA GLY A 3 -3.01 -6.28 -10.80
C GLY A 3 -1.75 -6.87 -10.16
N ILE A 4 -0.56 -6.37 -10.56
CA ILE A 4 0.71 -6.80 -9.99
C ILE A 4 1.55 -5.59 -9.56
N SER A 5 2.09 -5.66 -8.32
CA SER A 5 2.91 -4.60 -7.73
C SER A 5 4.37 -5.01 -7.48
N GLY A 6 4.72 -6.27 -7.72
CA GLY A 6 6.02 -6.85 -7.38
C GLY A 6 6.17 -7.22 -5.90
N GLY A 7 5.17 -6.92 -5.08
CA GLY A 7 5.08 -7.39 -3.71
C GLY A 7 4.66 -8.85 -3.62
N ARG A 8 4.87 -9.45 -2.46
CA ARG A 8 4.63 -10.87 -2.17
C ARG A 8 3.25 -11.34 -2.62
N ASP A 9 2.19 -10.72 -2.11
CA ASP A 9 0.83 -11.23 -2.27
C ASP A 9 0.31 -11.09 -3.70
N SER A 10 0.65 -9.99 -4.40
CA SER A 10 0.27 -9.82 -5.80
C SER A 10 1.01 -10.79 -6.73
N CYS A 11 2.26 -11.13 -6.44
CA CYS A 11 3.03 -12.11 -7.18
C CYS A 11 2.50 -13.52 -6.96
N TYR A 12 2.17 -13.88 -5.71
CA TYR A 12 1.56 -15.18 -5.42
C TYR A 12 0.15 -15.30 -6.01
N GLY A 13 -0.65 -14.23 -5.94
CA GLY A 13 -1.95 -14.21 -6.61
C GLY A 13 -1.84 -14.47 -8.11
N LEU A 14 -0.83 -13.91 -8.79
CA LEU A 14 -0.57 -14.20 -10.20
C LEU A 14 -0.20 -15.69 -10.41
N HIS A 15 0.62 -16.26 -9.53
CA HIS A 15 0.93 -17.71 -9.57
C HIS A 15 -0.35 -18.56 -9.51
N LEU A 16 -1.24 -18.29 -8.56
CA LEU A 16 -2.50 -19.03 -8.42
C LEU A 16 -3.37 -18.90 -9.68
N ILE A 17 -3.48 -17.71 -10.23
CA ILE A 17 -4.30 -17.45 -11.42
C ILE A 17 -3.79 -18.23 -12.64
N VAL A 18 -2.48 -18.27 -12.85
CA VAL A 18 -1.89 -18.96 -14.00
C VAL A 18 -1.77 -20.46 -13.77
N ASN A 19 -1.26 -20.89 -12.61
CA ASN A 19 -0.92 -22.31 -12.41
C ASN A 19 -2.04 -23.14 -11.80
N GLU A 20 -2.90 -22.57 -10.97
CA GLU A 20 -4.00 -23.30 -10.34
C GLU A 20 -5.31 -23.12 -11.11
N LEU A 21 -5.67 -21.87 -11.44
CA LEU A 21 -6.87 -21.57 -12.20
C LEU A 21 -6.71 -21.77 -13.71
N LYS A 22 -5.48 -21.95 -14.22
CA LYS A 22 -5.16 -22.16 -15.65
C LYS A 22 -5.69 -21.05 -16.55
N LEU A 23 -5.69 -19.81 -16.06
CA LEU A 23 -6.09 -18.65 -16.83
C LEU A 23 -4.87 -18.03 -17.54
N GLU A 24 -5.14 -17.34 -18.66
CA GLU A 24 -4.17 -16.58 -19.44
C GLU A 24 -4.37 -15.08 -19.23
N PRO A 25 -3.82 -14.50 -18.16
CA PRO A 25 -4.07 -13.10 -17.83
C PRO A 25 -3.14 -12.15 -18.60
N ILE A 26 -3.62 -10.92 -18.81
CA ILE A 26 -2.76 -9.75 -18.99
C ILE A 26 -2.54 -9.14 -17.61
N THR A 27 -1.28 -8.89 -17.22
CA THR A 27 -0.99 -8.23 -15.95
C THR A 27 -0.95 -6.71 -16.13
N TYR A 28 -1.23 -6.00 -15.04
CA TYR A 28 -1.29 -4.55 -15.00
C TYR A 28 -0.52 -3.98 -13.81
N THR A 29 0.32 -3.01 -14.06
CA THR A 29 1.05 -2.27 -13.03
C THR A 29 0.83 -0.77 -13.20
N TYR A 30 0.47 -0.08 -12.13
CA TYR A 30 0.43 1.37 -12.09
C TYR A 30 1.67 1.93 -11.40
N ASP A 31 2.54 2.56 -12.18
CA ASP A 31 3.73 3.24 -11.65
C ASP A 31 3.43 4.71 -11.36
N TRP A 32 3.17 5.00 -10.11
CA TRP A 32 2.92 6.35 -9.61
C TRP A 32 4.17 7.06 -9.08
N GLY A 33 5.36 6.47 -9.32
CA GLY A 33 6.66 7.06 -9.03
C GLY A 33 7.34 6.57 -7.76
N MET A 34 6.69 5.65 -7.01
CA MET A 34 7.23 5.10 -5.76
C MET A 34 7.38 3.57 -5.82
N VAL A 35 7.19 2.96 -6.97
CA VAL A 35 7.53 1.55 -7.20
C VAL A 35 9.05 1.43 -7.15
N THR A 36 9.56 0.55 -6.28
CA THR A 36 11.00 0.34 -6.12
C THR A 36 11.60 -0.44 -7.28
N ASP A 37 12.92 -0.34 -7.50
CA ASP A 37 13.61 -1.16 -8.51
C ASP A 37 13.48 -2.64 -8.18
N LEU A 38 13.46 -3.01 -6.89
CA LEU A 38 13.17 -4.36 -6.44
C LEU A 38 11.77 -4.82 -6.89
N GLY A 39 10.74 -3.99 -6.67
CA GLY A 39 9.39 -4.28 -7.13
C GLY A 39 9.32 -4.50 -8.65
N ARG A 40 10.00 -3.65 -9.43
CA ARG A 40 10.07 -3.79 -10.89
C ARG A 40 10.77 -5.07 -11.33
N ARG A 41 11.88 -5.45 -10.69
CA ARG A 41 12.56 -6.73 -10.98
C ARG A 41 11.66 -7.91 -10.67
N ASN A 42 10.97 -7.89 -9.53
CA ASN A 42 10.03 -8.95 -9.16
C ASN A 42 8.86 -9.07 -10.16
N ILE A 43 8.29 -7.96 -10.61
CA ILE A 43 7.27 -7.96 -11.68
C ILE A 43 7.83 -8.63 -12.95
N SER A 44 8.99 -8.19 -13.41
CA SER A 44 9.62 -8.71 -14.63
C SER A 44 9.89 -10.21 -14.54
N ARG A 45 10.43 -10.69 -13.42
CA ARG A 45 10.70 -12.12 -13.20
C ARG A 45 9.43 -12.96 -13.18
N MET A 46 8.43 -12.51 -12.44
CA MET A 46 7.15 -13.23 -12.36
C MET A 46 6.49 -13.32 -13.72
N CYS A 47 6.37 -12.19 -14.43
CA CYS A 47 5.73 -12.17 -15.75
C CYS A 47 6.51 -13.00 -16.78
N SER A 48 7.85 -12.90 -16.79
CA SER A 48 8.70 -13.66 -17.71
C SER A 48 8.60 -15.16 -17.47
N LYS A 49 8.69 -15.61 -16.20
CA LYS A 49 8.64 -17.06 -15.89
C LYS A 49 7.25 -17.66 -16.07
N LEU A 50 6.20 -16.87 -15.92
CA LEU A 50 4.82 -17.32 -16.16
C LEU A 50 4.37 -17.11 -17.60
N GLY A 51 5.18 -16.47 -18.45
CA GLY A 51 4.85 -16.24 -19.86
C GLY A 51 3.68 -15.28 -20.07
N VAL A 52 3.49 -14.30 -19.17
CA VAL A 52 2.36 -13.36 -19.22
C VAL A 52 2.83 -11.95 -19.59
N GLU A 53 2.00 -11.21 -20.33
CA GLU A 53 2.24 -9.80 -20.64
C GLU A 53 1.99 -8.90 -19.44
N ASN A 54 2.77 -7.80 -19.35
CA ASN A 54 2.56 -6.76 -18.33
C ASN A 54 2.38 -5.38 -18.97
N ILE A 55 1.22 -4.76 -18.74
CA ILE A 55 0.94 -3.39 -19.15
C ILE A 55 1.32 -2.47 -17.99
N ILE A 56 2.32 -1.63 -18.20
CA ILE A 56 2.74 -0.62 -17.22
C ILE A 56 2.16 0.73 -17.62
N VAL A 57 1.35 1.32 -16.74
CA VAL A 57 0.86 2.68 -16.87
C VAL A 57 1.63 3.57 -15.90
N ALA A 58 2.50 4.42 -16.43
CA ALA A 58 3.24 5.39 -15.65
C ALA A 58 2.46 6.71 -15.52
N ALA A 59 2.41 7.26 -14.31
CA ALA A 59 1.99 8.64 -14.09
C ALA A 59 3.08 9.63 -14.53
N ASP A 60 2.77 10.93 -14.49
CA ASP A 60 3.83 11.94 -14.41
C ASP A 60 4.54 11.82 -13.06
N ILE A 61 5.60 10.99 -13.05
CA ILE A 61 6.39 10.67 -11.87
C ILE A 61 6.94 11.94 -11.20
N GLY A 62 7.42 12.89 -12.02
CA GLY A 62 7.93 14.16 -11.51
C GLY A 62 6.87 14.96 -10.77
N LEU A 63 5.66 15.07 -11.34
CA LEU A 63 4.54 15.73 -10.69
C LEU A 63 4.13 15.02 -9.39
N LYS A 64 4.03 13.70 -9.42
CA LYS A 64 3.66 12.90 -8.22
C LYS A 64 4.65 13.11 -7.08
N ARG A 65 5.94 13.01 -7.36
CA ARG A 65 7.00 13.23 -6.36
C ARG A 65 6.99 14.66 -5.82
N ARG A 66 6.77 15.68 -6.66
CA ARG A 66 6.59 17.07 -6.20
C ARG A 66 5.36 17.24 -5.32
N ASN A 67 4.26 16.57 -5.61
CA ASN A 67 3.05 16.61 -4.79
C ASN A 67 3.28 15.95 -3.43
N ILE A 68 3.97 14.81 -3.38
CA ILE A 68 4.37 14.16 -2.12
C ILE A 68 5.29 15.09 -1.32
N ASN A 69 6.28 15.73 -1.94
CA ASN A 69 7.16 16.70 -1.29
C ASN A 69 6.36 17.82 -0.60
N LYS A 70 5.40 18.44 -1.31
CA LYS A 70 4.54 19.49 -0.75
C LYS A 70 3.75 18.98 0.47
N ASN A 71 3.18 17.79 0.38
CA ASN A 71 2.43 17.18 1.47
C ASN A 71 3.32 16.86 2.66
N LEU A 72 4.52 16.33 2.43
CA LEU A 72 5.46 16.01 3.49
C LEU A 72 5.93 17.29 4.21
N ARG A 73 6.25 18.36 3.46
CA ARG A 73 6.57 19.67 4.07
C ARG A 73 5.41 20.22 4.90
N ALA A 74 4.18 20.07 4.45
CA ALA A 74 3.00 20.48 5.20
C ALA A 74 2.83 19.64 6.48
N TRP A 75 3.05 18.34 6.38
CA TRP A 75 2.96 17.40 7.50
C TRP A 75 4.03 17.69 8.56
N LEU A 76 5.27 17.93 8.18
CA LEU A 76 6.36 18.23 9.10
C LEU A 76 6.13 19.53 9.91
N ARG A 77 5.35 20.47 9.35
CA ARG A 77 4.96 21.70 10.08
C ARG A 77 3.86 21.49 11.11
N SER A 78 2.97 20.54 10.86
CA SER A 78 1.84 20.21 11.73
C SER A 78 1.56 18.71 11.67
N PRO A 79 2.40 17.88 12.33
CA PRO A 79 2.28 16.43 12.28
C PRO A 79 0.94 15.94 12.81
N HIS A 80 0.31 15.04 12.06
CA HIS A 80 -0.94 14.38 12.46
C HIS A 80 -1.00 12.98 11.87
N LEU A 81 -1.14 11.95 12.70
CA LEU A 81 -1.07 10.54 12.25
C LEU A 81 -2.14 10.18 11.23
N GLY A 82 -3.35 10.72 11.35
CA GLY A 82 -4.41 10.52 10.37
C GLY A 82 -4.13 11.15 9.00
N MET A 83 -3.12 12.02 8.90
CA MET A 83 -2.70 12.67 7.65
C MET A 83 -1.54 11.96 6.95
N VAL A 84 -0.97 10.93 7.53
CA VAL A 84 0.14 10.15 6.91
C VAL A 84 -0.28 9.56 5.56
N SER A 85 -1.56 9.21 5.39
CA SER A 85 -2.09 8.67 4.13
C SER A 85 -1.95 9.60 2.92
N ILE A 86 -1.78 10.93 3.12
CA ILE A 86 -1.56 11.85 2.00
C ILE A 86 -0.13 11.82 1.44
N LEU A 87 0.79 11.16 2.14
CA LEU A 87 2.16 10.95 1.66
C LEU A 87 2.22 9.92 0.51
N THR A 88 1.08 9.26 0.20
CA THR A 88 0.89 8.39 -0.96
C THR A 88 -0.06 9.02 -2.00
N ALA A 89 -0.08 10.33 -2.12
CA ALA A 89 -1.00 11.04 -3.00
C ALA A 89 -0.92 10.56 -4.46
N GLY A 90 -2.05 10.11 -4.99
CA GLY A 90 -2.17 9.67 -6.37
C GLY A 90 -1.96 8.17 -6.60
N ASP A 91 -1.65 7.37 -5.58
CA ASP A 91 -1.55 5.91 -5.69
C ASP A 91 -2.89 5.28 -6.12
N LYS A 92 -4.02 5.82 -5.67
CA LYS A 92 -5.37 5.31 -5.95
C LYS A 92 -5.83 5.47 -7.41
N HIS A 93 -5.09 6.16 -8.26
CA HIS A 93 -5.41 6.25 -9.68
C HIS A 93 -5.34 4.91 -10.42
N PHE A 94 -4.76 3.88 -9.83
CA PHE A 94 -4.76 2.55 -10.43
C PHE A 94 -6.19 2.06 -10.75
N PHE A 95 -7.20 2.43 -9.97
CA PHE A 95 -8.60 2.10 -10.27
C PHE A 95 -9.11 2.71 -11.57
N LYS A 96 -8.68 3.95 -11.89
CA LYS A 96 -9.01 4.60 -13.15
C LYS A 96 -8.36 3.88 -14.34
N HIS A 97 -7.09 3.55 -14.20
CA HIS A 97 -6.30 3.02 -15.32
C HIS A 97 -6.68 1.58 -15.65
N VAL A 98 -7.00 0.75 -14.66
CA VAL A 98 -7.46 -0.61 -14.91
C VAL A 98 -8.78 -0.62 -15.70
N GLU A 99 -9.71 0.29 -15.44
CA GLU A 99 -10.95 0.42 -16.23
C GLU A 99 -10.67 0.84 -17.68
N THR A 100 -9.63 1.63 -17.91
CA THR A 100 -9.19 1.97 -19.26
C THR A 100 -8.64 0.74 -19.98
N ILE A 101 -7.81 -0.06 -19.32
CA ILE A 101 -7.26 -1.29 -19.88
C ILE A 101 -8.37 -2.30 -20.18
N LYS A 102 -9.34 -2.49 -19.28
CA LYS A 102 -10.52 -3.35 -19.52
C LYS A 102 -11.23 -2.97 -20.81
N ARG A 103 -11.46 -1.67 -21.03
CA ARG A 103 -12.11 -1.19 -22.25
C ARG A 103 -11.27 -1.39 -23.51
N GLN A 104 -9.95 -1.25 -23.41
CA GLN A 104 -9.03 -1.38 -24.55
C GLN A 104 -8.81 -2.85 -24.96
N THR A 105 -8.76 -3.74 -23.98
CA THR A 105 -8.51 -5.19 -24.20
C THR A 105 -9.80 -5.99 -24.40
N GLY A 106 -10.96 -5.46 -24.02
CA GLY A 106 -12.21 -6.20 -23.98
C GLY A 106 -12.31 -7.23 -22.85
N ILE A 107 -11.30 -7.30 -21.95
CA ILE A 107 -11.28 -8.24 -20.82
C ILE A 107 -12.03 -7.61 -19.64
N SER A 108 -13.17 -8.21 -19.26
CA SER A 108 -13.99 -7.70 -18.14
C SER A 108 -13.47 -8.16 -16.78
N LEU A 109 -13.02 -9.42 -16.67
CA LEU A 109 -12.58 -10.02 -15.40
C LEU A 109 -11.30 -9.33 -14.86
N ASN A 110 -11.37 -8.92 -13.60
CA ASN A 110 -10.29 -8.22 -12.93
C ASN A 110 -9.99 -8.87 -11.58
N LEU A 111 -8.79 -9.48 -11.46
CA LEU A 111 -8.37 -10.27 -10.31
C LEU A 111 -7.21 -9.57 -9.58
N TRP A 112 -7.26 -9.60 -8.25
CA TRP A 112 -6.26 -8.98 -7.39
C TRP A 112 -5.79 -9.91 -6.28
N GLY A 113 -4.48 -9.95 -6.07
CA GLY A 113 -3.84 -10.61 -4.95
C GLY A 113 -3.72 -9.67 -3.75
N ILE A 114 -4.85 -9.26 -3.15
CA ILE A 114 -4.86 -8.41 -1.96
C ILE A 114 -5.01 -9.31 -0.74
N ASN A 115 -4.11 -9.14 0.22
CA ASN A 115 -4.11 -9.89 1.46
C ASN A 115 -5.24 -9.41 2.40
N PRO A 116 -6.16 -10.29 2.82
CA PRO A 116 -7.24 -9.93 3.73
C PRO A 116 -6.75 -9.52 5.12
N LEU A 117 -5.55 -9.95 5.53
CA LEU A 117 -4.98 -9.63 6.83
C LEU A 117 -4.35 -8.22 6.89
N GLU A 118 -4.21 -7.53 5.74
CA GLU A 118 -3.63 -6.17 5.66
C GLU A 118 -4.60 -5.04 6.01
N VAL A 119 -5.69 -5.32 6.69
CA VAL A 119 -6.67 -4.30 7.09
C VAL A 119 -6.10 -3.42 8.20
N THR A 120 -5.98 -2.13 7.93
CA THR A 120 -5.38 -1.15 8.84
C THR A 120 -6.37 -0.05 9.26
N HIS A 121 -7.35 -0.41 10.10
CA HIS A 121 -8.36 0.55 10.58
C HIS A 121 -7.78 1.72 11.38
N PHE A 122 -6.63 1.53 12.02
CA PHE A 122 -6.03 2.56 12.86
C PHE A 122 -5.67 3.84 12.07
N LYS A 123 -5.33 3.74 10.80
CA LYS A 123 -5.00 4.91 9.97
C LYS A 123 -6.15 5.91 9.88
N SER A 124 -7.37 5.43 9.66
CA SER A 124 -8.57 6.25 9.71
C SER A 124 -9.02 6.54 11.14
N GLY A 125 -8.68 5.66 12.09
CA GLY A 125 -8.93 5.83 13.51
C GLY A 125 -8.31 7.11 14.07
N PHE A 126 -7.11 7.48 13.63
CA PHE A 126 -6.47 8.76 14.00
C PHE A 126 -7.23 10.00 13.49
N LEU A 127 -8.18 9.86 12.57
CA LEU A 127 -9.12 10.90 12.16
C LEU A 127 -10.48 10.79 12.85
N GLY A 128 -10.64 9.89 13.84
CA GLY A 128 -11.89 9.68 14.56
C GLY A 128 -12.91 8.80 13.83
N ILE A 129 -12.49 8.04 12.82
CA ILE A 129 -13.32 7.01 12.18
C ILE A 129 -13.21 5.73 12.99
N LYS A 130 -14.34 5.25 13.50
CA LYS A 130 -14.38 3.97 14.24
C LYS A 130 -14.03 2.80 13.32
N PRO A 131 -13.31 1.79 13.83
CA PRO A 131 -13.07 0.56 13.09
C PRO A 131 -14.41 -0.16 12.84
N ASP A 132 -14.48 -0.86 11.72
CA ASP A 132 -15.59 -1.73 11.36
C ASP A 132 -15.00 -3.10 11.01
N PHE A 133 -15.08 -4.01 11.96
CA PHE A 133 -14.49 -5.35 11.81
C PHE A 133 -15.38 -6.33 11.05
N GLU A 134 -16.64 -5.95 10.82
CA GLU A 134 -17.60 -6.76 10.05
C GLU A 134 -17.63 -6.36 8.57
N GLU A 135 -16.97 -5.25 8.22
CA GLU A 135 -16.93 -4.76 6.84
C GLU A 135 -16.12 -5.74 5.98
N LYS A 136 -16.79 -6.40 5.04
CA LYS A 136 -16.10 -7.14 3.98
C LYS A 136 -15.14 -6.18 3.27
N LEU A 137 -13.96 -6.68 2.88
CA LEU A 137 -12.98 -5.94 2.07
C LEU A 137 -13.62 -5.46 0.76
N VAL A 138 -14.38 -4.39 0.86
CA VAL A 138 -14.93 -3.68 -0.30
C VAL A 138 -14.07 -2.45 -0.52
N TYR A 139 -13.81 -2.12 -1.77
CA TYR A 139 -13.04 -0.93 -2.14
C TYR A 139 -13.72 0.38 -1.76
N SER A 140 -14.98 0.35 -1.35
CA SER A 140 -15.69 1.50 -0.84
C SER A 140 -16.17 1.24 0.58
N ASN A 141 -15.82 2.13 1.48
CA ASN A 141 -16.32 2.17 2.85
C ASN A 141 -17.80 2.64 2.93
N GLY A 142 -18.58 2.52 1.85
CA GLY A 142 -19.87 3.17 1.71
C GLY A 142 -19.76 4.69 1.55
N ALA A 143 -20.69 5.30 0.79
CA ALA A 143 -20.61 6.72 0.44
C ALA A 143 -20.60 7.64 1.68
N ILE A 144 -21.43 7.37 2.69
CA ILE A 144 -21.55 8.20 3.90
C ILE A 144 -20.25 8.13 4.74
N LYS A 145 -19.71 6.95 4.97
CA LYS A 145 -18.46 6.75 5.75
C LYS A 145 -17.28 7.41 5.02
N GLN A 146 -17.23 7.27 3.70
CA GLN A 146 -16.21 7.91 2.88
C GLN A 146 -16.34 9.44 2.88
N MET A 147 -17.53 9.99 2.78
CA MET A 147 -17.75 11.45 2.90
C MET A 147 -17.30 11.96 4.27
N ARG A 148 -17.67 11.28 5.35
CA ARG A 148 -17.25 11.63 6.70
C ARG A 148 -15.71 11.60 6.82
N TYR A 149 -15.06 10.58 6.28
CA TYR A 149 -13.60 10.47 6.24
C TYR A 149 -12.97 11.68 5.53
N GLN A 150 -13.49 12.05 4.35
CA GLN A 150 -12.97 13.20 3.60
C GLN A 150 -13.17 14.52 4.33
N LEU A 151 -14.32 14.73 4.98
CA LEU A 151 -14.57 15.93 5.78
C LEU A 151 -13.60 16.04 6.97
N LEU A 152 -13.40 14.96 7.73
CA LEU A 152 -12.46 14.96 8.85
C LEU A 152 -11.02 15.20 8.39
N ARG A 153 -10.66 14.65 7.21
CA ARG A 153 -9.36 14.90 6.60
C ARG A 153 -9.18 16.38 6.21
N LEU A 154 -10.20 17.00 5.59
CA LEU A 154 -10.17 18.45 5.28
C LEU A 154 -10.06 19.30 6.55
N CYS A 155 -10.77 18.94 7.62
CA CYS A 155 -10.64 19.61 8.91
C CYS A 155 -9.21 19.46 9.50
N ALA A 156 -8.59 18.30 9.35
CA ALA A 156 -7.19 18.13 9.76
C ALA A 156 -6.21 18.93 8.87
N MET A 157 -6.48 19.01 7.57
CA MET A 157 -5.70 19.82 6.63
C MET A 157 -5.74 21.32 6.94
N SER A 158 -6.85 21.83 7.48
CA SER A 158 -6.98 23.25 7.82
C SER A 158 -6.02 23.71 8.91
N LYS A 159 -5.44 22.79 9.68
CA LYS A 159 -4.42 23.09 10.70
C LYS A 159 -3.05 23.46 10.10
N SER A 160 -2.82 23.17 8.83
CA SER A 160 -1.62 23.57 8.09
C SER A 160 -2.00 23.94 6.66
N LEU A 161 -1.96 25.22 6.33
CA LEU A 161 -2.32 25.73 5.00
C LEU A 161 -1.47 25.12 3.87
N GLY A 162 -0.28 24.61 4.18
CA GLY A 162 0.56 23.90 3.21
C GLY A 162 -0.07 22.64 2.61
N TYR A 163 -1.08 22.07 3.23
CA TYR A 163 -1.84 20.96 2.67
C TYR A 163 -2.76 21.37 1.49
N PHE A 164 -3.16 22.64 1.43
CA PHE A 164 -3.97 23.15 0.32
C PHE A 164 -3.07 23.48 -0.87
N ASN A 165 -2.62 22.47 -1.55
CA ASN A 165 -1.73 22.54 -2.71
C ASN A 165 -2.28 21.67 -3.86
N THR A 166 -1.58 21.64 -4.99
CA THR A 166 -2.04 20.92 -6.19
C THR A 166 -2.25 19.40 -5.99
N SER A 167 -1.67 18.79 -4.93
CA SER A 167 -1.87 17.38 -4.61
C SER A 167 -3.29 17.04 -4.17
N ILE A 168 -4.10 18.04 -3.78
CA ILE A 168 -5.51 17.84 -3.41
C ILE A 168 -6.26 17.16 -4.55
N TRP A 169 -6.03 17.60 -5.80
CA TRP A 169 -6.68 17.03 -6.97
C TRP A 169 -6.29 15.57 -7.20
N ASP A 170 -5.03 15.23 -7.00
CA ASP A 170 -4.56 13.85 -7.05
C ASP A 170 -5.25 12.97 -5.98
N THR A 171 -5.34 13.50 -4.77
CA THR A 171 -5.94 12.79 -3.64
C THR A 171 -7.44 12.61 -3.82
N LEU A 172 -8.17 13.67 -4.14
CA LEU A 172 -9.62 13.63 -4.29
C LEU A 172 -10.05 12.81 -5.49
N SER A 173 -9.37 12.95 -6.65
CA SER A 173 -9.70 12.16 -7.83
C SER A 173 -9.36 10.68 -7.65
N GLY A 174 -8.26 10.35 -6.99
CA GLY A 174 -7.92 8.96 -6.66
C GLY A 174 -8.98 8.31 -5.75
N GLU A 175 -9.43 9.03 -4.72
CA GLU A 175 -10.50 8.56 -3.84
C GLU A 175 -11.86 8.48 -4.56
N TYR A 176 -12.14 9.35 -5.51
CA TYR A 176 -13.33 9.25 -6.35
C TYR A 176 -13.34 7.92 -7.11
N TYR A 177 -12.27 7.61 -7.84
CA TYR A 177 -12.18 6.35 -8.57
C TYR A 177 -12.20 5.13 -7.66
N ARG A 178 -11.61 5.22 -6.46
CA ARG A 178 -11.64 4.14 -5.48
C ARG A 178 -13.04 3.89 -4.92
N SER A 179 -13.76 4.94 -4.51
CA SER A 179 -14.90 4.81 -3.60
C SER A 179 -16.26 5.11 -4.24
N PHE A 180 -16.30 5.85 -5.36
CA PHE A 180 -17.54 6.31 -5.96
C PHE A 180 -17.79 5.77 -7.37
N THR A 181 -16.84 5.08 -7.99
CA THR A 181 -17.08 4.41 -9.28
C THR A 181 -17.49 2.96 -9.05
N GLN A 182 -18.45 2.50 -9.86
CA GLN A 182 -18.84 1.11 -9.85
C GLN A 182 -17.69 0.23 -10.37
N LYS A 183 -17.48 -0.90 -9.72
CA LYS A 183 -16.51 -1.91 -10.13
C LYS A 183 -17.26 -3.19 -10.45
N SER A 184 -17.27 -3.56 -11.72
CA SER A 184 -17.83 -4.83 -12.19
C SER A 184 -16.69 -5.85 -12.35
N ASP A 185 -17.02 -7.13 -12.12
CA ASP A 185 -16.11 -8.26 -12.34
C ASP A 185 -14.75 -8.12 -11.64
N TYR A 186 -14.78 -7.64 -10.41
CA TYR A 186 -13.64 -7.31 -9.58
C TYR A 186 -13.57 -8.28 -8.39
N PHE A 187 -12.56 -9.13 -8.35
CA PHE A 187 -12.44 -10.17 -7.33
C PHE A 187 -11.05 -10.19 -6.70
N HIS A 188 -11.00 -10.55 -5.43
CA HIS A 188 -9.77 -10.84 -4.72
C HIS A 188 -9.56 -12.34 -4.69
N ILE A 189 -8.39 -12.81 -5.12
CA ILE A 189 -8.11 -14.25 -5.16
C ILE A 189 -8.13 -14.87 -3.77
N PHE A 190 -7.71 -14.13 -2.74
CA PHE A 190 -7.67 -14.61 -1.36
C PHE A 190 -9.04 -14.60 -0.64
N ASP A 191 -10.11 -14.12 -1.27
CA ASP A 191 -11.47 -14.36 -0.78
C ASP A 191 -11.92 -15.83 -1.07
N TYR A 192 -11.22 -16.52 -1.98
CA TYR A 192 -11.51 -17.88 -2.43
C TYR A 192 -10.37 -18.85 -2.17
N TRP A 193 -9.17 -18.36 -1.89
CA TRP A 193 -7.95 -19.12 -1.66
C TRP A 193 -7.34 -18.73 -0.32
N ARG A 194 -7.08 -19.73 0.54
CA ARG A 194 -6.46 -19.44 1.84
C ARG A 194 -5.10 -18.79 1.64
N TRP A 195 -4.87 -17.71 2.36
CA TRP A 195 -3.59 -17.05 2.42
C TRP A 195 -2.73 -17.75 3.48
N ASP A 196 -1.57 -18.26 3.11
CA ASP A 196 -0.59 -18.89 3.99
C ASP A 196 0.81 -18.37 3.69
N GLU A 197 1.46 -17.80 4.69
CA GLU A 197 2.75 -17.11 4.52
C GLU A 197 3.86 -18.07 4.11
N ALA A 198 3.90 -19.29 4.68
CA ALA A 198 4.93 -20.27 4.41
C ALA A 198 4.82 -20.83 2.97
N ASP A 199 3.60 -21.11 2.53
CA ASP A 199 3.34 -21.58 1.16
C ASP A 199 3.67 -20.49 0.14
N ILE A 200 3.35 -19.24 0.44
CA ILE A 200 3.67 -18.09 -0.41
C ILE A 200 5.17 -17.94 -0.56
N ASP A 201 5.91 -17.90 0.55
CA ASP A 201 7.36 -17.72 0.52
C ASP A 201 8.08 -18.89 -0.17
N LYS A 202 7.61 -20.12 0.02
CA LYS A 202 8.10 -21.30 -0.69
C LYS A 202 7.87 -21.19 -2.19
N THR A 203 6.67 -20.79 -2.60
CA THR A 203 6.29 -20.67 -4.01
C THR A 203 7.08 -19.57 -4.72
N LEU A 204 7.24 -18.41 -4.09
CA LEU A 204 7.93 -17.28 -4.70
C LEU A 204 9.42 -17.55 -4.97
N ARG A 205 10.05 -18.44 -4.21
CA ARG A 205 11.45 -18.89 -4.48
C ARG A 205 11.58 -19.56 -5.84
N LEU A 206 10.54 -20.20 -6.37
CA LEU A 206 10.55 -20.82 -7.69
C LEU A 206 10.69 -19.80 -8.84
N TYR A 207 10.37 -18.55 -8.55
CA TYR A 207 10.39 -17.45 -9.50
C TYR A 207 11.59 -16.52 -9.35
N ASP A 208 12.59 -16.86 -8.53
CA ASP A 208 13.71 -15.98 -8.16
C ASP A 208 13.24 -14.62 -7.63
N TRP A 209 12.09 -14.63 -6.95
CA TRP A 209 11.54 -13.43 -6.33
C TRP A 209 12.48 -12.94 -5.22
N GLU A 210 12.85 -11.66 -5.27
CA GLU A 210 13.81 -11.08 -4.36
C GLU A 210 13.14 -10.46 -3.14
N MET A 211 13.71 -10.72 -1.95
CA MET A 211 13.43 -9.94 -0.75
C MET A 211 14.23 -8.63 -0.74
N ALA A 212 13.77 -7.65 0.03
CA ALA A 212 14.55 -6.45 0.29
C ALA A 212 15.72 -6.77 1.25
N PRO A 213 16.92 -6.21 1.01
CA PRO A 213 18.09 -6.52 1.83
C PRO A 213 18.05 -5.90 3.23
N ASP A 214 17.15 -4.96 3.46
CA ASP A 214 17.01 -4.21 4.71
C ASP A 214 15.87 -4.71 5.61
N THR A 215 15.34 -5.91 5.34
CA THR A 215 14.27 -6.52 6.14
C THR A 215 14.33 -8.04 6.07
N HIS A 216 13.83 -8.71 7.11
CA HIS A 216 13.68 -10.16 7.16
C HIS A 216 12.27 -10.64 6.82
N THR A 217 11.34 -9.72 6.59
CA THR A 217 9.98 -10.03 6.13
C THR A 217 9.83 -9.85 4.63
N THR A 218 8.98 -10.67 4.02
CA THR A 218 8.60 -10.56 2.61
C THR A 218 7.49 -9.52 2.39
N TRP A 219 6.94 -8.97 3.46
CA TRP A 219 5.85 -8.01 3.41
C TRP A 219 6.34 -6.58 3.16
N ARG A 220 5.54 -5.76 2.46
CA ARG A 220 5.77 -4.32 2.21
C ARG A 220 7.14 -3.98 1.61
N ILE A 221 7.58 -4.72 0.61
CA ILE A 221 8.88 -4.48 -0.03
C ILE A 221 8.82 -3.89 -1.44
N GLY A 222 7.69 -4.01 -2.13
CA GLY A 222 7.51 -3.49 -3.50
C GLY A 222 7.24 -1.98 -3.58
N ASP A 223 6.84 -1.37 -2.48
CA ASP A 223 6.47 0.03 -2.35
C ASP A 223 7.46 0.77 -1.43
N GLY A 224 8.12 1.79 -1.97
CA GLY A 224 9.13 2.56 -1.25
C GLY A 224 8.57 3.49 -0.17
N THR A 225 7.26 3.66 -0.03
CA THR A 225 6.65 4.55 0.99
C THR A 225 6.45 3.86 2.33
N ALA A 226 6.26 2.54 2.31
CA ALA A 226 5.85 1.77 3.49
C ALA A 226 6.84 1.90 4.66
N ALA A 227 8.14 1.87 4.38
CA ALA A 227 9.17 2.00 5.42
C ALA A 227 9.07 3.34 6.16
N PHE A 228 8.81 4.42 5.44
CA PHE A 228 8.76 5.77 6.05
C PHE A 228 7.48 5.98 6.88
N TYR A 229 6.30 5.61 6.38
CA TYR A 229 5.10 5.80 7.19
C TYR A 229 5.03 4.84 8.39
N ASN A 230 5.55 3.63 8.29
CA ASN A 230 5.69 2.74 9.44
C ASN A 230 6.68 3.30 10.47
N TYR A 231 7.78 3.92 10.04
CA TYR A 231 8.67 4.65 10.93
C TYR A 231 7.96 5.78 11.68
N ILE A 232 7.11 6.56 11.01
CA ILE A 232 6.31 7.61 11.66
C ILE A 232 5.36 6.99 12.69
N TYR A 233 4.60 5.95 12.33
CA TYR A 233 3.67 5.31 13.26
C TYR A 233 4.40 4.72 14.47
N TYR A 234 5.50 4.01 14.25
CA TYR A 234 6.28 3.43 15.33
C TYR A 234 6.82 4.51 16.29
N THR A 235 7.43 5.56 15.75
CA THR A 235 8.01 6.64 16.56
C THR A 235 6.96 7.40 17.36
N VAL A 236 5.78 7.64 16.80
CA VAL A 236 4.78 8.53 17.41
C VAL A 236 3.69 7.74 18.15
N ALA A 237 3.29 6.57 17.66
CA ALA A 237 2.20 5.78 18.23
C ALA A 237 2.66 4.48 18.91
N GLY A 238 3.91 4.06 18.72
CA GLY A 238 4.48 2.86 19.33
C GLY A 238 4.09 1.55 18.65
N PHE A 239 3.40 1.57 17.51
CA PHE A 239 3.01 0.40 16.72
C PHE A 239 2.92 0.74 15.23
N THR A 240 2.85 -0.29 14.38
CA THR A 240 2.83 -0.14 12.92
C THR A 240 1.75 -1.02 12.25
N GLU A 241 1.80 -1.08 10.93
CA GLU A 241 1.01 -2.04 10.16
C GLU A 241 1.38 -3.50 10.47
N HIS A 242 2.65 -3.77 10.84
CA HIS A 242 3.10 -5.11 11.22
C HIS A 242 2.35 -5.62 12.45
N ASP A 243 2.17 -4.76 13.47
CA ASP A 243 1.40 -5.11 14.67
C ASP A 243 -0.05 -5.51 14.31
N THR A 244 -0.68 -4.73 13.42
CA THR A 244 -2.05 -5.02 12.97
C THR A 244 -2.12 -6.32 12.17
N PHE A 245 -1.18 -6.52 11.27
CA PHE A 245 -1.09 -7.71 10.44
C PHE A 245 -0.92 -8.98 11.29
N ARG A 246 0.06 -9.00 12.20
CA ARG A 246 0.29 -10.14 13.09
C ARG A 246 -0.88 -10.36 14.07
N SER A 247 -1.54 -9.28 14.51
CA SER A 247 -2.77 -9.38 15.30
C SER A 247 -3.92 -10.02 14.52
N ASN A 248 -4.03 -9.76 13.23
CA ASN A 248 -5.03 -10.42 12.37
C ASN A 248 -4.71 -11.92 12.21
N GLN A 249 -3.45 -12.29 12.01
CA GLN A 249 -3.05 -13.71 11.97
C GLN A 249 -3.37 -14.46 13.27
N ILE A 250 -3.22 -13.81 14.44
CA ILE A 250 -3.63 -14.41 15.71
C ILE A 250 -5.15 -14.67 15.72
N ARG A 251 -5.97 -13.74 15.23
CA ARG A 251 -7.43 -13.88 15.16
C ARG A 251 -7.87 -15.01 14.23
N GLU A 252 -7.15 -15.20 13.12
CA GLU A 252 -7.39 -16.31 12.18
C GLU A 252 -6.84 -17.65 12.68
N GLY A 253 -6.03 -17.64 13.74
CA GLY A 253 -5.42 -18.85 14.30
C GLY A 253 -4.19 -19.33 13.56
N ASP A 254 -3.60 -18.49 12.67
CA ASP A 254 -2.42 -18.84 11.89
C ASP A 254 -1.15 -18.89 12.74
N ILE A 255 -1.02 -17.98 13.71
CA ILE A 255 0.11 -17.91 14.65
C ILE A 255 -0.36 -17.65 16.08
N ASN A 256 0.45 -18.00 17.05
CA ASN A 256 0.19 -17.65 18.44
C ASN A 256 0.73 -16.26 18.81
N ARG A 257 0.33 -15.76 19.99
CA ARG A 257 0.74 -14.42 20.43
C ARG A 257 2.25 -14.28 20.65
N GLU A 258 2.90 -15.30 21.16
CA GLU A 258 4.36 -15.26 21.45
C GLU A 258 5.15 -15.13 20.13
N GLU A 259 4.79 -15.92 19.15
CA GLU A 259 5.37 -15.83 17.80
C GLU A 259 5.11 -14.46 17.15
N ALA A 260 3.87 -13.95 17.25
CA ALA A 260 3.53 -12.63 16.72
C ALA A 260 4.39 -11.53 17.35
N LEU A 261 4.60 -11.54 18.67
CA LEU A 261 5.43 -10.55 19.35
C LEU A 261 6.90 -10.63 18.91
N ARG A 262 7.42 -11.84 18.69
CA ARG A 262 8.78 -12.03 18.16
C ARG A 262 8.92 -11.46 16.75
N LEU A 263 7.97 -11.74 15.86
CA LEU A 263 7.96 -11.23 14.49
C LEU A 263 7.87 -9.70 14.46
N VAL A 264 6.96 -9.12 15.20
CA VAL A 264 6.75 -7.66 15.26
C VAL A 264 8.00 -6.94 15.80
N ALA A 265 8.69 -7.50 16.78
CA ALA A 265 9.92 -6.91 17.31
C ALA A 265 11.01 -6.78 16.25
N ASP A 266 11.07 -7.71 15.31
CA ASP A 266 12.01 -7.67 14.17
C ASP A 266 11.50 -6.78 13.04
N GLU A 267 10.22 -6.91 12.68
CA GLU A 267 9.59 -6.18 11.57
C GLU A 267 9.46 -4.68 11.80
N ASN A 268 9.33 -4.24 13.05
CA ASN A 268 9.26 -2.83 13.42
C ASN A 268 10.63 -2.12 13.44
N ARG A 269 11.72 -2.82 13.17
CA ARG A 269 13.03 -2.18 13.03
C ARG A 269 13.02 -1.20 11.87
N PRO A 270 13.48 0.05 12.08
CA PRO A 270 13.47 1.05 11.02
C PRO A 270 14.32 0.63 9.82
N ARG A 271 13.73 0.68 8.65
CA ARG A 271 14.37 0.37 7.37
C ARG A 271 15.02 1.63 6.79
N TYR A 272 16.07 2.12 7.44
CA TYR A 272 16.73 3.38 7.10
C TYR A 272 17.17 3.51 5.63
N PRO A 273 17.73 2.48 4.97
CA PRO A 273 18.07 2.57 3.55
C PRO A 273 16.85 2.84 2.67
N ASN A 274 15.73 2.19 2.94
CA ASN A 274 14.49 2.40 2.19
C ASN A 274 13.85 3.76 2.50
N ILE A 275 13.88 4.20 3.77
CA ILE A 275 13.43 5.53 4.18
C ILE A 275 14.25 6.61 3.46
N LYS A 276 15.56 6.45 3.40
CA LYS A 276 16.45 7.37 2.68
C LYS A 276 16.11 7.42 1.19
N TRP A 277 15.93 6.27 0.55
CA TRP A 277 15.50 6.18 -0.84
C TRP A 277 14.19 6.96 -1.09
N TYR A 278 13.20 6.79 -0.20
CA TYR A 278 11.92 7.51 -0.30
C TYR A 278 12.12 9.03 -0.22
N LEU A 279 12.86 9.49 0.77
CA LEU A 279 13.09 10.93 0.98
C LEU A 279 13.89 11.56 -0.16
N ASP A 280 14.94 10.88 -0.64
CA ASP A 280 15.71 11.29 -1.81
C ASP A 280 14.82 11.39 -3.06
N ALA A 281 13.97 10.36 -3.29
CA ALA A 281 13.06 10.33 -4.44
C ALA A 281 12.06 11.49 -4.46
N VAL A 282 11.65 11.98 -3.30
CA VAL A 282 10.74 13.13 -3.19
C VAL A 282 11.45 14.46 -2.95
N GLY A 283 12.79 14.48 -2.95
CA GLY A 283 13.60 15.69 -2.81
C GLY A 283 13.55 16.31 -1.41
N MET A 284 13.62 15.47 -0.37
CA MET A 284 13.67 15.89 1.03
C MET A 284 15.00 15.49 1.66
N ASP A 285 15.53 16.34 2.54
CA ASP A 285 16.73 16.01 3.31
C ASP A 285 16.43 14.96 4.36
N TYR A 286 17.17 13.84 4.31
CA TYR A 286 16.95 12.70 5.19
C TYR A 286 17.18 13.06 6.67
N GLU A 287 18.30 13.72 7.00
CA GLU A 287 18.66 14.01 8.38
C GLU A 287 17.67 15.00 9.01
N GLU A 288 17.27 16.04 8.26
CA GLU A 288 16.29 17.01 8.71
C GLU A 288 14.95 16.36 9.00
N VAL A 289 14.47 15.48 8.09
CA VAL A 289 13.18 14.81 8.24
C VAL A 289 13.19 13.85 9.42
N ILE A 290 14.20 12.99 9.54
CA ILE A 290 14.33 12.04 10.66
C ILE A 290 14.42 12.79 11.99
N LYS A 291 15.24 13.83 12.06
CA LYS A 291 15.35 14.66 13.25
C LYS A 291 14.01 15.31 13.65
N THR A 292 13.21 15.71 12.65
CA THR A 292 11.89 16.31 12.88
C THR A 292 10.90 15.28 13.39
N VAL A 293 10.84 14.10 12.77
CA VAL A 293 9.97 12.99 13.20
C VAL A 293 10.29 12.58 14.65
N ASN A 294 11.57 12.44 14.99
CA ASN A 294 12.00 12.02 16.32
C ASN A 294 11.72 13.06 17.43
N LYS A 295 11.41 14.31 17.07
CA LYS A 295 11.00 15.35 18.04
C LYS A 295 9.51 15.36 18.31
N ILE A 296 8.70 14.62 17.53
CA ILE A 296 7.26 14.55 17.74
C ILE A 296 7.02 13.83 19.07
N LYS A 297 6.21 14.44 19.94
CA LYS A 297 5.87 13.83 21.24
C LYS A 297 5.09 12.53 21.01
N PRO A 298 5.54 11.39 21.53
CA PRO A 298 4.77 10.16 21.51
C PRO A 298 3.39 10.31 22.16
N ILE A 299 2.42 9.54 21.68
CA ILE A 299 1.03 9.55 22.19
C ILE A 299 0.74 8.39 23.15
N TYR A 300 1.73 7.59 23.49
CA TYR A 300 1.68 6.45 24.40
C TYR A 300 2.51 6.72 25.65
#